data_7ba6a76effc0217902466bb7e0235eaa
#
_entry.id   7ba6a76effc0217902466bb7e0235eaa
#
_cell.length_a   1.000
_cell.length_b   1.000
_cell.length_c   1.000
_cell.angle_alpha   90.00
_cell.angle_beta   90.00
_cell.angle_gamma   90.00
#
_symmetry.space_group_name_H-M   'P 1'
#
loop_
_entity.id
_entity.type
_entity.pdbx_description
1 polymer ?
#
loop_
_entity_poly.entity_id
_entity_poly.type
_entity_poly.pdbx_seq_one_letter_code
_entity_poly.pdbx_strand_id
1 'polypeptide(L)'
;NIKKCINEKTKLATIQRSKGYLTRPTLSVKQIGEIICFIKSIKKDIICMVDNCYGEFVETIEPSDVNADLVVGSLIKNPGGGLAPIGGYIAGRKDLVENCAYRLTTPGLGKEVGATLNVNSLFYQGFFMAPSVVNAALKGAIFAANIYEKLGFSVFPDSKEERHDIIQAVTLNSKEAVIAFCKGIQAAAPIDSFVSPEPWAMPGYDSDVIMAAGAFVSGSSIELSADGPIKPPYNVYFQGGLTVNHAIFGIIKSVQSLYDENLVKIS
;
A
#
# COMPACT_ATOMS: atom_id res chain seq x y z
N ASN A 1 -4.85 -24.88 -4.46
CA ASN A 1 -3.48 -24.92 -4.97
C ASN A 1 -2.39 -24.90 -3.88
N ILE A 2 -2.58 -24.23 -2.74
CA ILE A 2 -1.58 -24.14 -1.65
C ILE A 2 -1.06 -25.52 -1.25
N LYS A 3 -1.94 -26.52 -1.03
CA LYS A 3 -1.54 -27.87 -0.63
C LYS A 3 -0.54 -28.53 -1.62
N LYS A 4 -0.65 -28.24 -2.92
CA LYS A 4 0.25 -28.79 -3.94
C LYS A 4 1.65 -28.18 -3.94
N CYS A 5 1.79 -26.97 -3.38
CA CYS A 5 3.05 -26.24 -3.32
C CYS A 5 3.86 -26.55 -2.05
N ILE A 6 3.21 -27.11 -1.02
CA ILE A 6 3.86 -27.44 0.26
C ILE A 6 4.48 -28.85 0.18
N ASN A 7 5.75 -28.94 0.53
CA ASN A 7 6.51 -30.19 0.60
C ASN A 7 7.50 -30.17 1.78
N GLU A 8 8.27 -31.22 1.97
CA GLU A 8 9.22 -31.35 3.09
C GLU A 8 10.28 -30.24 3.14
N LYS A 9 10.63 -29.66 1.98
CA LYS A 9 11.61 -28.57 1.88
C LYS A 9 11.02 -27.20 2.17
N THR A 10 9.68 -27.06 2.17
CA THR A 10 9.01 -25.77 2.42
C THR A 10 9.22 -25.35 3.88
N LYS A 11 9.89 -24.24 4.12
CA LYS A 11 10.19 -23.67 5.44
C LYS A 11 9.42 -22.40 5.73
N LEU A 12 9.10 -21.63 4.71
CA LEU A 12 8.44 -20.32 4.81
C LEU A 12 7.29 -20.25 3.81
N ALA A 13 6.18 -19.71 4.23
CA ALA A 13 5.07 -19.25 3.39
C ALA A 13 4.90 -17.75 3.57
N THR A 14 4.95 -17.00 2.45
CA THR A 14 4.68 -15.57 2.43
C THR A 14 3.24 -15.30 2.02
N ILE A 15 2.57 -14.40 2.75
CA ILE A 15 1.22 -13.93 2.47
C ILE A 15 1.30 -12.43 2.24
N GLN A 16 0.99 -11.99 1.04
CA GLN A 16 0.87 -10.55 0.75
C GLN A 16 -0.57 -10.12 1.00
N ARG A 17 -0.79 -9.21 1.97
CA ARG A 17 -2.12 -8.71 2.36
C ARG A 17 -2.73 -7.88 1.25
N SER A 18 -2.06 -6.83 0.83
CA SER A 18 -2.52 -5.91 -0.20
C SER A 18 -2.55 -6.55 -1.59
N LYS A 19 -3.41 -6.02 -2.46
CA LYS A 19 -3.63 -6.51 -3.82
C LYS A 19 -2.50 -6.23 -4.80
N GLY A 20 -1.60 -5.27 -4.51
CA GLY A 20 -0.65 -4.77 -5.52
C GLY A 20 -1.39 -4.26 -6.76
N TYR A 21 -0.89 -4.54 -7.96
CA TYR A 21 -1.57 -4.22 -9.24
C TYR A 21 -2.54 -5.32 -9.72
N LEU A 22 -3.09 -6.10 -8.80
CA LEU A 22 -4.07 -7.13 -9.11
C LEU A 22 -5.48 -6.65 -8.81
N THR A 23 -6.47 -7.27 -9.46
CA THR A 23 -7.90 -7.03 -9.22
C THR A 23 -8.50 -7.95 -8.14
N ARG A 24 -7.65 -8.71 -7.42
CA ARG A 24 -8.10 -9.52 -6.29
C ARG A 24 -8.48 -8.68 -5.08
N PRO A 25 -9.40 -9.15 -4.21
CA PRO A 25 -9.63 -8.50 -2.92
C PRO A 25 -8.36 -8.45 -2.05
N THR A 26 -8.23 -7.40 -1.27
CA THR A 26 -7.26 -7.34 -0.17
C THR A 26 -7.71 -8.29 0.93
N LEU A 27 -6.78 -9.01 1.53
CA LEU A 27 -7.09 -9.97 2.57
C LEU A 27 -7.42 -9.26 3.88
N SER A 28 -8.55 -9.59 4.50
CA SER A 28 -8.81 -9.22 5.89
C SER A 28 -7.86 -9.97 6.84
N VAL A 29 -7.66 -9.45 8.05
CA VAL A 29 -6.86 -10.15 9.07
C VAL A 29 -7.47 -11.52 9.39
N LYS A 30 -8.80 -11.63 9.42
CA LYS A 30 -9.50 -12.91 9.59
C LYS A 30 -9.12 -13.92 8.48
N GLN A 31 -9.19 -13.52 7.22
CA GLN A 31 -8.83 -14.38 6.09
C GLN A 31 -7.35 -14.79 6.13
N ILE A 32 -6.46 -13.91 6.55
CA ILE A 32 -5.05 -14.23 6.79
C ILE A 32 -4.94 -15.35 7.85
N GLY A 33 -5.65 -15.23 8.96
CA GLY A 33 -5.69 -16.27 9.99
C GLY A 33 -6.20 -17.62 9.47
N GLU A 34 -7.25 -17.64 8.65
CA GLU A 34 -7.77 -18.84 8.02
C GLU A 34 -6.73 -19.50 7.09
N ILE A 35 -6.01 -18.69 6.31
CA ILE A 35 -4.92 -19.17 5.43
C ILE A 35 -3.77 -19.76 6.25
N ILE A 36 -3.37 -19.09 7.33
CA ILE A 36 -2.31 -19.57 8.23
C ILE A 36 -2.71 -20.91 8.88
N CYS A 37 -3.93 -21.00 9.41
CA CYS A 37 -4.45 -22.24 9.97
C CYS A 37 -4.43 -23.38 8.94
N PHE A 38 -4.84 -23.11 7.71
CA PHE A 38 -4.80 -24.08 6.63
C PHE A 38 -3.38 -24.53 6.30
N ILE A 39 -2.43 -23.61 6.16
CA ILE A 39 -1.01 -23.92 5.89
C ILE A 39 -0.43 -24.80 7.02
N LYS A 40 -0.65 -24.42 8.28
CA LYS A 40 -0.14 -25.14 9.44
C LYS A 40 -0.83 -26.50 9.67
N SER A 41 -2.04 -26.70 9.14
CA SER A 41 -2.69 -28.02 9.12
C SER A 41 -2.02 -29.01 8.17
N ILE A 42 -1.35 -28.52 7.14
CA ILE A 42 -0.60 -29.35 6.18
C ILE A 42 0.80 -29.67 6.72
N LYS A 43 1.48 -28.65 7.26
CA LYS A 43 2.83 -28.78 7.80
C LYS A 43 3.02 -27.78 8.92
N LYS A 44 3.04 -28.26 10.17
CA LYS A 44 2.94 -27.47 11.40
C LYS A 44 4.12 -26.51 11.62
N ASP A 45 5.31 -26.87 11.14
CA ASP A 45 6.57 -26.14 11.34
C ASP A 45 6.84 -25.06 10.28
N ILE A 46 5.94 -24.85 9.32
CA ILE A 46 6.07 -23.75 8.35
C ILE A 46 5.96 -22.40 9.06
N ILE A 47 6.94 -21.53 8.81
CA ILE A 47 6.88 -20.14 9.22
C ILE A 47 5.94 -19.37 8.28
N CYS A 48 4.90 -18.75 8.81
CA CYS A 48 4.00 -17.88 8.05
C CYS A 48 4.39 -16.42 8.25
N MET A 49 4.86 -15.78 7.18
CA MET A 49 5.21 -14.36 7.15
C MET A 49 4.18 -13.58 6.36
N VAL A 50 3.71 -12.47 6.92
CA VAL A 50 2.75 -11.58 6.27
C VAL A 50 3.41 -10.27 5.89
N ASP A 51 3.39 -9.92 4.61
CA ASP A 51 3.62 -8.56 4.15
C ASP A 51 2.33 -7.75 4.38
N ASN A 52 2.39 -6.86 5.37
CA ASN A 52 1.24 -6.13 5.89
C ASN A 52 1.11 -4.72 5.27
N CYS A 53 1.99 -4.36 4.35
CA CYS A 53 1.97 -3.04 3.72
C CYS A 53 0.58 -2.63 3.26
N TYR A 54 0.20 -1.38 3.55
CA TYR A 54 -1.10 -0.75 3.28
C TYR A 54 -2.27 -1.21 4.17
N GLY A 55 -2.10 -2.28 4.97
CA GLY A 55 -3.15 -2.81 5.84
C GLY A 55 -3.04 -2.36 7.30
N GLU A 56 -1.89 -1.86 7.73
CA GLU A 56 -1.65 -1.47 9.12
C GLU A 56 -2.64 -0.38 9.56
N PHE A 57 -3.20 -0.54 10.75
CA PHE A 57 -4.20 0.35 11.35
C PHE A 57 -5.54 0.47 10.59
N VAL A 58 -5.80 -0.37 9.60
CA VAL A 58 -7.09 -0.41 8.88
C VAL A 58 -8.13 -1.20 9.67
N GLU A 59 -7.72 -2.30 10.28
CA GLU A 59 -8.54 -3.12 11.18
C GLU A 59 -8.10 -2.93 12.64
N THR A 60 -8.93 -3.39 13.59
CA THR A 60 -8.64 -3.29 15.03
C THR A 60 -7.66 -4.34 15.54
N ILE A 61 -7.34 -5.33 14.72
CA ILE A 61 -6.38 -6.40 14.98
C ILE A 61 -5.41 -6.48 13.80
N GLU A 62 -4.23 -7.03 14.06
CA GLU A 62 -3.16 -7.17 13.08
C GLU A 62 -2.85 -8.67 12.81
N PRO A 63 -2.14 -9.02 11.73
CA PRO A 63 -1.85 -10.42 11.43
C PRO A 63 -1.14 -11.20 12.54
N SER A 64 -0.40 -10.53 13.43
CA SER A 64 0.18 -11.14 14.63
C SER A 64 -0.87 -11.73 15.57
N ASP A 65 -2.07 -11.13 15.65
CA ASP A 65 -3.16 -11.58 16.53
C ASP A 65 -3.83 -12.86 16.01
N VAL A 66 -3.58 -13.21 14.76
CA VAL A 66 -4.12 -14.42 14.10
C VAL A 66 -3.03 -15.42 13.73
N ASN A 67 -1.97 -15.50 14.55
CA ASN A 67 -0.88 -16.46 14.47
C ASN A 67 0.08 -16.33 13.27
N ALA A 68 0.25 -15.14 12.70
CA ALA A 68 1.39 -14.88 11.84
C ALA A 68 2.68 -15.00 12.66
N ASP A 69 3.65 -15.78 12.17
CA ASP A 69 4.94 -15.94 12.85
C ASP A 69 5.81 -14.69 12.69
N LEU A 70 5.71 -14.03 11.55
CA LEU A 70 6.32 -12.74 11.24
C LEU A 70 5.34 -11.84 10.51
N VAL A 71 5.39 -10.56 10.82
CA VAL A 71 4.70 -9.47 10.12
C VAL A 71 5.75 -8.46 9.71
N VAL A 72 5.77 -8.11 8.44
CA VAL A 72 6.73 -7.18 7.87
C VAL A 72 6.01 -6.05 7.14
N GLY A 73 6.62 -4.89 7.11
CA GLY A 73 6.08 -3.75 6.40
C GLY A 73 7.06 -2.58 6.32
N SER A 74 6.60 -1.50 5.70
CA SER A 74 7.39 -0.30 5.46
C SER A 74 6.99 0.82 6.42
N LEU A 75 7.97 1.46 7.06
CA LEU A 75 7.73 2.62 7.92
C LEU A 75 7.42 3.89 7.12
N ILE A 76 7.79 3.98 5.85
CA ILE A 76 7.41 5.11 4.99
C ILE A 76 5.96 5.00 4.44
N LYS A 77 5.21 3.99 4.88
CA LYS A 77 3.79 3.79 4.57
C LYS A 77 2.93 4.05 5.82
N ASN A 78 1.86 3.28 5.99
CA ASN A 78 0.90 3.46 7.08
C ASN A 78 1.55 3.68 8.46
N PRO A 79 2.49 2.82 8.94
CA PRO A 79 2.98 2.93 10.30
C PRO A 79 3.79 4.20 10.59
N GLY A 80 4.36 4.81 9.58
CA GLY A 80 5.16 6.02 9.76
C GLY A 80 4.36 7.32 9.75
N GLY A 81 3.04 7.27 9.47
CA GLY A 81 2.14 8.42 9.55
C GLY A 81 2.61 9.64 8.74
N GLY A 82 3.39 9.44 7.66
CA GLY A 82 3.96 10.50 6.85
C GLY A 82 5.19 11.20 7.46
N LEU A 83 5.67 10.77 8.63
CA LEU A 83 6.82 11.37 9.31
C LEU A 83 8.09 10.51 9.26
N ALA A 84 7.97 9.20 9.17
CA ALA A 84 9.11 8.31 9.10
C ALA A 84 9.84 8.48 7.76
N PRO A 85 11.11 8.92 7.77
CA PRO A 85 11.81 9.27 6.53
C PRO A 85 12.37 8.06 5.77
N ILE A 86 12.48 6.92 6.44
CA ILE A 86 13.06 5.67 5.92
C ILE A 86 12.52 4.47 6.70
N GLY A 87 12.90 3.28 6.28
CA GLY A 87 12.88 2.09 7.11
C GLY A 87 11.70 1.17 6.87
N GLY A 88 11.80 0.02 7.52
CA GLY A 88 10.80 -1.01 7.60
C GLY A 88 10.75 -1.60 9.00
N TYR A 89 9.78 -2.45 9.24
CA TYR A 89 9.66 -3.16 10.50
C TYR A 89 9.53 -4.68 10.27
N ILE A 90 9.99 -5.43 11.24
CA ILE A 90 9.78 -6.86 11.37
C ILE A 90 9.30 -7.11 12.79
N ALA A 91 8.10 -7.64 12.93
CA ALA A 91 7.49 -7.97 14.22
C ALA A 91 7.04 -9.44 14.22
N GLY A 92 6.98 -10.07 15.41
CA GLY A 92 6.52 -11.44 15.54
C GLY A 92 7.33 -12.25 16.54
N ARG A 93 7.52 -13.53 16.27
CA ARG A 93 8.25 -14.45 17.13
C ARG A 93 9.68 -13.96 17.38
N LYS A 94 10.07 -13.94 18.66
CA LYS A 94 11.37 -13.41 19.12
C LYS A 94 12.55 -14.08 18.42
N ASP A 95 12.56 -15.40 18.31
CA ASP A 95 13.64 -16.17 17.67
C ASP A 95 13.82 -15.78 16.19
N LEU A 96 12.73 -15.56 15.48
CA LEU A 96 12.74 -15.17 14.06
C LEU A 96 13.17 -13.72 13.89
N VAL A 97 12.68 -12.81 14.73
CA VAL A 97 13.07 -11.39 14.70
C VAL A 97 14.56 -11.23 15.01
N GLU A 98 15.11 -11.98 15.97
CA GLU A 98 16.55 -11.98 16.28
C GLU A 98 17.38 -12.49 15.09
N ASN A 99 16.96 -13.58 14.43
CA ASN A 99 17.62 -14.08 13.23
C ASN A 99 17.62 -13.04 12.08
N CYS A 100 16.50 -12.33 11.90
CA CYS A 100 16.44 -11.23 10.93
C CYS A 100 17.40 -10.10 11.29
N ALA A 101 17.50 -9.72 12.56
CA ALA A 101 18.43 -8.68 13.02
C ALA A 101 19.89 -9.03 12.71
N TYR A 102 20.32 -10.28 12.97
CA TYR A 102 21.66 -10.75 12.63
C TYR A 102 21.94 -10.72 11.13
N ARG A 103 20.93 -10.93 10.31
CA ARG A 103 21.08 -10.92 8.84
C ARG A 103 21.10 -9.51 8.25
N LEU A 104 20.29 -8.60 8.82
CA LEU A 104 20.13 -7.22 8.32
C LEU A 104 21.25 -6.28 8.80
N THR A 105 21.86 -6.58 9.92
CA THR A 105 22.95 -5.78 10.50
C THR A 105 24.30 -6.51 10.31
N THR A 106 25.16 -6.46 11.33
CA THR A 106 26.45 -7.15 11.31
C THR A 106 26.30 -8.53 11.98
N PRO A 107 26.73 -9.62 11.34
CA PRO A 107 26.71 -10.94 11.96
C PRO A 107 27.40 -10.95 13.33
N GLY A 108 26.72 -11.49 14.33
CA GLY A 108 27.18 -11.55 15.71
C GLY A 108 26.81 -10.34 16.59
N LEU A 109 26.45 -9.20 16.02
CA LEU A 109 26.04 -8.01 16.77
C LEU A 109 24.52 -7.81 16.78
N GLY A 110 23.83 -8.17 15.70
CA GLY A 110 22.38 -8.08 15.61
C GLY A 110 21.86 -6.68 15.91
N LYS A 111 20.83 -6.61 16.76
CA LYS A 111 20.15 -5.35 17.12
C LYS A 111 20.95 -4.41 18.04
N GLU A 112 22.07 -4.84 18.59
CA GLU A 112 22.91 -4.01 19.44
C GLU A 112 23.58 -2.86 18.67
N VAL A 113 23.69 -2.99 17.34
CA VAL A 113 24.18 -1.95 16.44
C VAL A 113 22.99 -1.35 15.68
N GLY A 114 22.10 -0.69 16.38
CA GLY A 114 20.97 0.00 15.78
C GLY A 114 21.40 1.30 15.11
N ALA A 115 21.43 1.31 13.79
CA ALA A 115 21.69 2.54 13.03
C ALA A 115 20.36 3.25 12.72
N THR A 116 19.79 3.97 13.66
CA THR A 116 18.61 4.80 13.40
C THR A 116 18.92 6.21 12.93
N LEU A 117 20.19 6.54 12.73
CA LEU A 117 20.63 7.85 12.21
C LEU A 117 19.93 9.05 12.90
N ASN A 118 19.63 8.90 14.19
CA ASN A 118 18.95 9.91 15.02
C ASN A 118 17.52 10.27 14.59
N VAL A 119 16.80 9.37 13.89
CA VAL A 119 15.43 9.59 13.43
C VAL A 119 14.35 8.92 14.29
N ASN A 120 14.69 8.38 15.45
CA ASN A 120 13.77 7.67 16.34
C ASN A 120 12.54 8.50 16.75
N SER A 121 12.72 9.81 17.01
CA SER A 121 11.62 10.69 17.38
C SER A 121 10.57 10.77 16.27
N LEU A 122 11.01 10.82 15.01
CA LEU A 122 10.11 10.81 13.85
C LEU A 122 9.36 9.47 13.70
N PHE A 123 10.04 8.36 13.97
CA PHE A 123 9.38 7.03 13.98
C PHE A 123 8.29 6.94 15.05
N TYR A 124 8.59 7.34 16.28
CA TYR A 124 7.61 7.28 17.38
C TYR A 124 6.46 8.25 17.16
N GLN A 125 6.73 9.48 16.74
CA GLN A 125 5.69 10.45 16.45
C GLN A 125 4.85 10.01 15.24
N GLY A 126 5.46 9.50 14.19
CA GLY A 126 4.76 8.96 13.03
C GLY A 126 3.86 7.79 13.40
N PHE A 127 4.35 6.85 14.21
CA PHE A 127 3.57 5.71 14.69
C PHE A 127 2.38 6.16 15.56
N PHE A 128 2.57 7.16 16.43
CA PHE A 128 1.49 7.75 17.20
C PHE A 128 0.43 8.40 16.33
N MET A 129 0.84 9.08 15.25
CA MET A 129 -0.09 9.75 14.32
C MET A 129 -0.75 8.79 13.33
N ALA A 130 -0.15 7.63 13.09
CA ALA A 130 -0.54 6.69 12.04
C ALA A 130 -2.03 6.34 12.01
N PRO A 131 -2.72 6.03 13.12
CA PRO A 131 -4.16 5.73 13.08
C PRO A 131 -5.00 6.87 12.49
N SER A 132 -4.67 8.13 12.82
CA SER A 132 -5.37 9.31 12.28
C SER A 132 -5.08 9.52 10.80
N VAL A 133 -3.84 9.31 10.38
CA VAL A 133 -3.42 9.46 8.98
C VAL A 133 -4.02 8.34 8.12
N VAL A 134 -4.01 7.11 8.59
CA VAL A 134 -4.66 5.98 7.89
C VAL A 134 -6.17 6.20 7.75
N ASN A 135 -6.84 6.72 8.80
CA ASN A 135 -8.25 7.09 8.70
C ASN A 135 -8.50 8.19 7.64
N ALA A 136 -7.60 9.17 7.52
CA ALA A 136 -7.68 10.18 6.46
C ALA A 136 -7.54 9.56 5.07
N ALA A 137 -6.57 8.67 4.88
CA ALA A 137 -6.35 7.94 3.64
C ALA A 137 -7.57 7.07 3.26
N LEU A 138 -8.17 6.35 4.23
CA LEU A 138 -9.39 5.55 4.00
C LEU A 138 -10.56 6.42 3.55
N LYS A 139 -10.78 7.57 4.20
CA LYS A 139 -11.84 8.52 3.78
C LYS A 139 -11.58 9.06 2.38
N GLY A 140 -10.33 9.35 2.03
CA GLY A 140 -9.93 9.73 0.68
C GLY A 140 -10.22 8.63 -0.34
N ALA A 141 -9.89 7.39 -0.03
CA ALA A 141 -10.16 6.23 -0.89
C ALA A 141 -11.67 6.01 -1.10
N ILE A 142 -12.49 6.13 -0.05
CA ILE A 142 -13.97 6.04 -0.16
C ILE A 142 -14.53 7.19 -1.00
N PHE A 143 -14.01 8.40 -0.82
CA PHE A 143 -14.42 9.55 -1.63
C PHE A 143 -14.07 9.34 -3.10
N ALA A 144 -12.85 8.84 -3.40
CA ALA A 144 -12.43 8.49 -4.75
C ALA A 144 -13.38 7.46 -5.38
N ALA A 145 -13.66 6.36 -4.69
CA ALA A 145 -14.59 5.34 -5.16
C ALA A 145 -15.95 5.96 -5.53
N ASN A 146 -16.54 6.73 -4.61
CA ASN A 146 -17.87 7.33 -4.80
C ASN A 146 -17.91 8.30 -6.00
N ILE A 147 -16.90 9.14 -6.17
CA ILE A 147 -16.83 10.08 -7.30
C ILE A 147 -16.69 9.33 -8.62
N TYR A 148 -15.76 8.37 -8.72
CA TYR A 148 -15.52 7.64 -9.96
C TYR A 148 -16.68 6.71 -10.34
N GLU A 149 -17.39 6.10 -9.36
CA GLU A 149 -18.66 5.38 -9.61
C GLU A 149 -19.71 6.31 -10.24
N LYS A 150 -19.89 7.52 -9.69
CA LYS A 150 -20.84 8.50 -10.25
C LYS A 150 -20.45 8.99 -11.64
N LEU A 151 -19.18 8.99 -11.98
CA LEU A 151 -18.69 9.30 -13.31
C LEU A 151 -18.77 8.10 -14.28
N GLY A 152 -19.25 6.93 -13.84
CA GLY A 152 -19.48 5.74 -14.65
C GLY A 152 -18.26 4.83 -14.79
N PHE A 153 -17.21 5.01 -14.00
CA PHE A 153 -16.05 4.13 -13.98
C PHE A 153 -16.24 2.96 -13.04
N SER A 154 -15.65 1.82 -13.38
CA SER A 154 -15.56 0.68 -12.45
C SER A 154 -14.49 0.96 -11.41
N VAL A 155 -14.81 0.70 -10.14
CA VAL A 155 -13.90 0.91 -9.00
C VAL A 155 -13.78 -0.36 -8.17
N PHE A 156 -12.68 -0.51 -7.46
CA PHE A 156 -12.46 -1.66 -6.59
C PHE A 156 -11.55 -1.33 -5.40
N PRO A 157 -12.00 -1.54 -4.15
CA PRO A 157 -13.37 -1.90 -3.73
C PRO A 157 -14.39 -0.81 -4.08
N ASP A 158 -15.68 -1.16 -4.03
CA ASP A 158 -16.72 -0.14 -4.22
C ASP A 158 -16.83 0.81 -3.01
N SER A 159 -17.61 1.88 -3.16
CA SER A 159 -17.70 2.93 -2.13
C SER A 159 -18.36 2.49 -0.81
N LYS A 160 -19.03 1.32 -0.79
CA LYS A 160 -19.73 0.76 0.37
C LYS A 160 -19.06 -0.50 0.90
N GLU A 161 -18.09 -1.05 0.18
CA GLU A 161 -17.40 -2.28 0.55
C GLU A 161 -16.46 -2.05 1.73
N GLU A 162 -16.37 -3.02 2.63
CA GLU A 162 -15.41 -3.01 3.74
C GLU A 162 -13.98 -3.02 3.21
N ARG A 163 -13.11 -2.23 3.83
CA ARG A 163 -11.74 -2.05 3.38
C ARG A 163 -10.75 -2.70 4.30
N HIS A 164 -9.73 -3.32 3.71
CA HIS A 164 -8.64 -4.01 4.40
C HIS A 164 -7.27 -3.42 4.05
N ASP A 165 -7.24 -2.42 3.16
CA ASP A 165 -6.10 -1.56 2.87
C ASP A 165 -6.57 -0.14 2.50
N ILE A 166 -5.62 0.77 2.24
CA ILE A 166 -5.90 2.16 1.86
C ILE A 166 -5.97 2.38 0.34
N ILE A 167 -5.87 1.33 -0.47
CA ILE A 167 -5.76 1.44 -1.92
C ILE A 167 -7.14 1.47 -2.58
N GLN A 168 -7.35 2.43 -3.46
CA GLN A 168 -8.49 2.50 -4.36
C GLN A 168 -8.06 2.28 -5.80
N ALA A 169 -8.52 1.20 -6.41
CA ALA A 169 -8.36 0.99 -7.85
C ALA A 169 -9.53 1.62 -8.62
N VAL A 170 -9.22 2.24 -9.74
CA VAL A 170 -10.19 2.79 -10.71
C VAL A 170 -9.82 2.28 -12.10
N THR A 171 -10.76 1.69 -12.81
CA THR A 171 -10.58 1.22 -14.18
C THR A 171 -10.94 2.33 -15.14
N LEU A 172 -9.94 2.92 -15.78
CA LEU A 172 -10.08 4.10 -16.64
C LEU A 172 -10.22 3.78 -18.13
N ASN A 173 -10.05 2.51 -18.51
CA ASN A 173 -10.26 1.95 -19.85
C ASN A 173 -9.37 2.48 -20.98
N SER A 174 -8.50 3.47 -20.74
CA SER A 174 -7.55 3.97 -21.72
C SER A 174 -6.23 4.42 -21.09
N LYS A 175 -5.15 4.38 -21.88
CA LYS A 175 -3.83 4.87 -21.49
C LYS A 175 -3.87 6.35 -21.14
N GLU A 176 -4.53 7.13 -21.96
CA GLU A 176 -4.64 8.58 -21.83
C GLU A 176 -5.32 8.96 -20.51
N ALA A 177 -6.36 8.22 -20.12
CA ALA A 177 -7.07 8.46 -18.87
C ALA A 177 -6.20 8.12 -17.64
N VAL A 178 -5.38 7.07 -17.68
CA VAL A 178 -4.43 6.77 -16.60
C VAL A 178 -3.39 7.88 -16.46
N ILE A 179 -2.88 8.39 -17.59
CA ILE A 179 -1.92 9.50 -17.59
C ILE A 179 -2.56 10.77 -17.03
N ALA A 180 -3.76 11.13 -17.53
CA ALA A 180 -4.47 12.32 -17.07
C ALA A 180 -4.79 12.26 -15.57
N PHE A 181 -5.24 11.09 -15.08
CA PHE A 181 -5.46 10.88 -13.64
C PHE A 181 -4.18 11.15 -12.84
N CYS A 182 -3.07 10.53 -13.20
CA CYS A 182 -1.79 10.70 -12.50
C CYS A 182 -1.28 12.14 -12.56
N LYS A 183 -1.42 12.83 -13.70
CA LYS A 183 -1.09 14.26 -13.81
C LYS A 183 -1.92 15.11 -12.84
N GLY A 184 -3.22 14.84 -12.72
CA GLY A 184 -4.09 15.52 -11.76
C GLY A 184 -3.67 15.31 -10.29
N ILE A 185 -3.33 14.07 -9.92
CA ILE A 185 -2.81 13.77 -8.57
C ILE A 185 -1.47 14.48 -8.33
N GLN A 186 -0.55 14.42 -9.31
CA GLN A 186 0.75 15.11 -9.20
C GLN A 186 0.58 16.62 -9.02
N ALA A 187 -0.33 17.24 -9.76
CA ALA A 187 -0.62 18.67 -9.63
C ALA A 187 -1.20 19.08 -8.27
N ALA A 188 -1.67 18.13 -7.48
CA ALA A 188 -2.14 18.33 -6.11
C ALA A 188 -1.08 17.99 -5.05
N ALA A 189 0.08 17.46 -5.44
CA ALA A 189 1.11 17.04 -4.52
C ALA A 189 1.74 18.25 -3.79
N PRO A 190 2.21 18.10 -2.54
CA PRO A 190 2.87 19.19 -1.80
C PRO A 190 4.26 19.51 -2.35
N ILE A 191 4.91 18.54 -2.98
CA ILE A 191 6.24 18.67 -3.59
C ILE A 191 6.12 18.37 -5.08
N ASP A 192 6.87 19.08 -5.91
CA ASP A 192 6.96 18.85 -7.36
C ASP A 192 5.60 18.87 -8.08
N SER A 193 4.63 19.65 -7.60
CA SER A 193 3.31 19.78 -8.23
C SER A 193 3.35 20.32 -9.69
N PHE A 194 4.45 20.95 -10.07
CA PHE A 194 4.69 21.48 -11.42
C PHE A 194 5.25 20.44 -12.40
N VAL A 195 5.66 19.26 -11.90
CA VAL A 195 6.18 18.16 -12.72
C VAL A 195 5.03 17.39 -13.35
N SER A 196 5.17 17.01 -14.61
CA SER A 196 4.23 16.13 -15.30
C SER A 196 4.78 14.70 -15.29
N PRO A 197 4.12 13.75 -14.60
CA PRO A 197 4.55 12.36 -14.63
C PRO A 197 4.30 11.76 -16.02
N GLU A 198 5.23 10.89 -16.45
CA GLU A 198 5.12 10.15 -17.70
C GLU A 198 5.36 8.64 -17.47
N PRO A 199 4.75 7.78 -18.31
CA PRO A 199 5.03 6.35 -18.25
C PRO A 199 6.49 6.03 -18.59
N TRP A 200 7.08 5.10 -17.88
CA TRP A 200 8.45 4.64 -18.10
C TRP A 200 8.62 3.15 -17.80
N ALA A 201 9.63 2.52 -18.40
CA ALA A 201 9.94 1.12 -18.17
C ALA A 201 10.53 0.93 -16.76
N MET A 202 9.75 0.37 -15.86
CA MET A 202 10.16 0.10 -14.47
C MET A 202 10.70 -1.32 -14.34
N PRO A 203 11.89 -1.54 -13.73
CA PRO A 203 12.42 -2.88 -13.51
C PRO A 203 11.46 -3.78 -12.73
N GLY A 204 11.25 -5.01 -13.23
CA GLY A 204 10.34 -5.98 -12.62
C GLY A 204 8.89 -5.93 -13.09
N TYR A 205 8.56 -5.06 -14.03
CA TYR A 205 7.23 -4.97 -14.65
C TYR A 205 7.29 -5.26 -16.15
N ASP A 206 6.22 -5.91 -16.65
CA ASP A 206 6.11 -6.29 -18.08
C ASP A 206 5.56 -5.15 -18.96
N SER A 207 5.20 -4.02 -18.37
CA SER A 207 4.64 -2.84 -19.06
C SER A 207 5.17 -1.58 -18.40
N ASP A 208 5.16 -0.47 -19.13
CA ASP A 208 5.45 0.84 -18.55
C ASP A 208 4.51 1.12 -17.36
N VAL A 209 5.02 1.82 -16.38
CA VAL A 209 4.27 2.28 -15.20
C VAL A 209 4.36 3.78 -15.12
N ILE A 210 3.24 4.44 -14.80
CA ILE A 210 3.22 5.86 -14.44
C ILE A 210 3.04 6.01 -12.93
N MET A 211 3.74 6.97 -12.33
CA MET A 211 3.66 7.26 -10.90
C MET A 211 3.51 8.76 -10.65
N ALA A 212 2.49 9.14 -9.88
CA ALA A 212 2.32 10.47 -9.32
C ALA A 212 2.65 10.40 -7.83
N ALA A 213 3.75 11.00 -7.42
CA ALA A 213 4.31 10.85 -6.06
C ALA A 213 5.14 12.08 -5.66
N GLY A 214 4.50 13.22 -5.52
CA GLY A 214 5.11 14.44 -4.98
C GLY A 214 5.01 14.46 -3.45
N ALA A 215 5.78 13.61 -2.77
CA ALA A 215 5.72 13.38 -1.35
C ALA A 215 6.90 14.03 -0.60
N PHE A 216 6.71 14.42 0.67
CA PHE A 216 7.78 14.89 1.56
C PHE A 216 8.83 13.80 1.80
N VAL A 217 8.38 12.55 1.87
CA VAL A 217 9.25 11.38 2.01
C VAL A 217 9.21 10.60 0.70
N SER A 218 10.35 10.47 0.04
CA SER A 218 10.46 9.76 -1.24
C SER A 218 9.94 8.33 -1.12
N GLY A 219 8.99 7.97 -2.01
CA GLY A 219 8.36 6.65 -2.03
C GLY A 219 7.26 6.45 -0.97
N SER A 220 6.90 7.47 -0.19
CA SER A 220 5.83 7.39 0.81
C SER A 220 4.46 7.34 0.13
N SER A 221 3.80 6.19 0.22
CA SER A 221 2.46 5.98 -0.32
C SER A 221 1.33 6.21 0.69
N ILE A 222 1.63 6.56 1.94
CA ILE A 222 0.65 7.11 2.88
C ILE A 222 0.38 8.60 2.59
N GLU A 223 1.29 9.27 1.91
CA GLU A 223 1.06 10.57 1.33
C GLU A 223 0.24 10.44 0.02
N LEU A 224 -0.30 11.54 -0.46
CA LEU A 224 -1.10 11.54 -1.69
C LEU A 224 -0.29 10.99 -2.87
N SER A 225 -0.72 9.87 -3.43
CA SER A 225 -0.05 9.24 -4.57
C SER A 225 -1.02 8.44 -5.44
N ALA A 226 -0.64 8.23 -6.68
CA ALA A 226 -1.31 7.31 -7.59
C ALA A 226 -0.30 6.71 -8.55
N ASP A 227 -0.50 5.47 -8.89
CA ASP A 227 0.31 4.75 -9.86
C ASP A 227 -0.53 3.76 -10.66
N GLY A 228 -0.02 3.32 -11.80
CA GLY A 228 -0.69 2.31 -12.60
C GLY A 228 0.16 1.81 -13.76
N PRO A 229 0.02 0.50 -14.10
CA PRO A 229 0.64 -0.07 -15.29
C PRO A 229 -0.12 0.37 -16.54
N ILE A 230 0.60 0.71 -17.59
CA ILE A 230 0.05 1.11 -18.87
C ILE A 230 -0.29 -0.15 -19.68
N LYS A 231 -1.30 -0.87 -19.24
CA LYS A 231 -1.85 -2.06 -19.90
C LYS A 231 -3.33 -2.23 -19.61
N PRO A 232 -4.10 -2.88 -20.51
CA PRO A 232 -5.50 -3.19 -20.25
C PRO A 232 -5.69 -3.96 -18.92
N PRO A 233 -6.77 -3.66 -18.17
CA PRO A 233 -7.87 -2.75 -18.48
C PRO A 233 -7.59 -1.27 -18.14
N TYR A 234 -6.33 -0.87 -17.93
CA TYR A 234 -5.91 0.50 -17.60
C TYR A 234 -6.42 0.94 -16.22
N ASN A 235 -6.00 0.20 -15.22
CA ASN A 235 -6.27 0.53 -13.82
C ASN A 235 -5.26 1.54 -13.31
N VAL A 236 -5.76 2.49 -12.51
CA VAL A 236 -4.94 3.34 -11.65
C VAL A 236 -5.21 2.97 -10.19
N TYR A 237 -4.19 3.05 -9.36
CA TYR A 237 -4.24 2.76 -7.94
C TYR A 237 -3.96 4.04 -7.16
N PHE A 238 -5.00 4.62 -6.61
CA PHE A 238 -4.92 5.80 -5.76
C PHE A 238 -4.75 5.38 -4.30
N GLN A 239 -3.93 6.12 -3.56
CA GLN A 239 -3.67 5.83 -2.16
C GLN A 239 -3.19 7.05 -1.40
N GLY A 240 -3.37 7.01 -0.08
CA GLY A 240 -2.82 7.99 0.82
C GLY A 240 -3.56 9.31 0.88
N GLY A 241 -2.88 10.25 1.47
CA GLY A 241 -3.38 11.57 1.84
C GLY A 241 -3.27 11.78 3.35
N LEU A 242 -2.30 12.60 3.79
CA LEU A 242 -2.06 12.86 5.21
C LEU A 242 -3.27 13.52 5.90
N THR A 243 -4.10 14.21 5.12
CA THR A 243 -5.37 14.78 5.57
C THR A 243 -6.49 14.46 4.57
N VAL A 244 -7.72 14.35 5.06
CA VAL A 244 -8.90 14.12 4.22
C VAL A 244 -9.06 15.21 3.16
N ASN A 245 -8.85 16.47 3.52
CA ASN A 245 -9.01 17.60 2.60
C ASN A 245 -8.00 17.55 1.46
N HIS A 246 -6.77 17.13 1.74
CA HIS A 246 -5.74 16.97 0.70
C HIS A 246 -6.07 15.80 -0.25
N ALA A 247 -6.54 14.68 0.28
CA ALA A 247 -7.00 13.55 -0.55
C ALA A 247 -8.17 13.97 -1.47
N ILE A 248 -9.17 14.68 -0.93
CA ILE A 248 -10.30 15.22 -1.71
C ILE A 248 -9.80 16.18 -2.80
N PHE A 249 -8.89 17.10 -2.46
CA PHE A 249 -8.31 18.03 -3.42
C PHE A 249 -7.60 17.28 -4.58
N GLY A 250 -6.81 16.24 -4.26
CA GLY A 250 -6.15 15.41 -5.27
C GLY A 250 -7.15 14.72 -6.20
N ILE A 251 -8.22 14.16 -5.67
CA ILE A 251 -9.26 13.52 -6.48
C ILE A 251 -9.99 14.55 -7.35
N ILE A 252 -10.31 15.72 -6.85
CA ILE A 252 -10.91 16.79 -7.68
C ILE A 252 -9.97 17.19 -8.82
N LYS A 253 -8.66 17.33 -8.55
CA LYS A 253 -7.66 17.61 -9.57
C LYS A 253 -7.54 16.49 -10.61
N SER A 254 -7.65 15.23 -10.22
CA SER A 254 -7.64 14.11 -11.17
C SER A 254 -8.88 14.11 -12.07
N VAL A 255 -10.06 14.42 -11.53
CA VAL A 255 -11.30 14.57 -12.31
C VAL A 255 -11.20 15.78 -13.26
N GLN A 256 -10.66 16.90 -12.79
CA GLN A 256 -10.44 18.08 -13.62
C GLN A 256 -9.52 17.77 -14.80
N SER A 257 -8.41 17.07 -14.56
CA SER A 257 -7.47 16.66 -15.63
C SER A 257 -8.13 15.75 -16.66
N LEU A 258 -8.96 14.80 -16.24
CA LEU A 258 -9.75 13.97 -17.15
C LEU A 258 -10.76 14.77 -17.98
N TYR A 259 -11.41 15.77 -17.37
CA TYR A 259 -12.38 16.65 -18.03
C TYR A 259 -11.70 17.54 -19.08
N ASP A 260 -10.58 18.16 -18.74
CA ASP A 260 -9.82 19.04 -19.62
C ASP A 260 -9.30 18.31 -20.88
N GLU A 261 -9.01 17.02 -20.77
CA GLU A 261 -8.62 16.15 -21.88
C GLU A 261 -9.82 15.48 -22.60
N ASN A 262 -11.08 15.83 -22.24
CA ASN A 262 -12.33 15.27 -22.81
C ASN A 262 -12.47 13.74 -22.59
N LEU A 263 -11.87 13.19 -21.52
CA LEU A 263 -11.91 11.77 -21.18
C LEU A 263 -13.07 11.42 -20.24
N VAL A 264 -13.76 12.42 -19.70
CA VAL A 264 -14.94 12.27 -18.86
C VAL A 264 -15.95 13.40 -19.17
N LYS A 265 -17.23 13.11 -19.04
CA LYS A 265 -18.31 14.11 -19.11
C LYS A 265 -18.89 14.31 -17.72
N ILE A 266 -19.02 15.55 -17.30
CA ILE A 266 -19.69 15.92 -16.04
C ILE A 266 -21.07 16.44 -16.45
N SER A 267 -22.11 15.69 -16.08
CA SER A 267 -23.52 16.05 -16.34
C SER A 267 -24.12 16.73 -15.12
#